data_640790dcb946c79c87988bed91efb62e
#
_entry.id   640790dcb946c79c87988bed91efb62e
#
_cell.length_a   1.000
_cell.length_b   1.000
_cell.length_c   1.000
_cell.angle_alpha   90.00
_cell.angle_beta   90.00
_cell.angle_gamma   90.00
#
_symmetry.space_group_name_H-M   'P 1'
#
loop_
_entity.id
_entity.type
_entity.pdbx_description
1 polymer ?
#
loop_
_entity_poly.entity_id
_entity_poly.type
_entity_poly.pdbx_seq_one_letter_code
_entity_poly.pdbx_strand_id
1 'polypeptide(L)'
;MRNDLIITRIPQQTEDWFEFRKNGIGGSEMGTVLGLDKYNTVTRVFHEKIGTIEQRREDNAKMFFGRYMEDKIAELWSYYDGTTDGWIENYKNDKVIRDCRKVNGYVINPRYPWLFGSFDRIQNIKGGMNLLKGEKLKTEAILEVKTLSYWSSQMWADGIPISYLIQIHVYMIILETDYAEIAILKDGNDFSVEKYSRNDDLCERIINISKGFWENRVLPAKEAYAKKLQAEKEGNLAEAEKYEGLIQKYEPEPDQSEAYTKFMSEKFLKERQMVEGTMALFDLAKRDKVLNGIKGIIDDERTGIKNVFIKELTMAGAEQVDFGMLGTCDWTERKGANSRTFNNRIKEKPSEDVLMDEFLKINQDCY
;
A
#
# COMPACT_ATOMS: atom_id res chain seq x y z
N MET A 1 0.77 27.40 -6.24
CA MET A 1 -0.23 26.40 -6.67
C MET A 1 -0.99 26.98 -7.85
N ARG A 2 -1.32 26.16 -8.82
CA ARG A 2 -2.13 26.58 -9.97
C ARG A 2 -3.48 27.14 -9.49
N ASN A 3 -3.99 28.17 -10.17
CA ASN A 3 -5.22 28.87 -9.74
C ASN A 3 -6.50 28.07 -10.02
N ASP A 4 -6.42 27.00 -10.80
CA ASP A 4 -7.54 26.13 -11.17
C ASP A 4 -7.74 24.94 -10.23
N LEU A 5 -6.83 24.71 -9.28
CA LEU A 5 -6.97 23.66 -8.27
C LEU A 5 -7.99 24.05 -7.21
N ILE A 6 -8.87 23.10 -6.87
CA ILE A 6 -9.87 23.27 -5.82
C ILE A 6 -9.25 22.81 -4.49
N ILE A 7 -9.30 23.66 -3.47
CA ILE A 7 -8.85 23.35 -2.11
C ILE A 7 -10.05 23.33 -1.19
N THR A 8 -10.33 22.18 -0.60
CA THR A 8 -11.40 22.01 0.38
C THR A 8 -10.80 21.88 1.77
N ARG A 9 -11.03 22.88 2.60
CA ARG A 9 -10.48 22.95 3.97
C ARG A 9 -11.42 22.24 4.95
N ILE A 10 -11.14 20.98 5.21
CA ILE A 10 -11.89 20.16 6.17
C ILE A 10 -10.89 19.63 7.20
N PRO A 11 -11.11 19.83 8.51
CA PRO A 11 -10.23 19.29 9.55
C PRO A 11 -10.21 17.76 9.50
N GLN A 12 -9.03 17.18 9.61
CA GLN A 12 -8.87 15.73 9.64
C GLN A 12 -9.60 15.10 10.83
N GLN A 13 -10.09 13.87 10.66
CA GLN A 13 -10.78 13.08 11.70
C GLN A 13 -12.15 13.64 12.15
N THR A 14 -12.75 14.56 11.38
CA THR A 14 -14.12 15.00 11.59
C THR A 14 -15.10 14.18 10.75
N GLU A 15 -16.40 14.23 11.10
CA GLU A 15 -17.45 13.58 10.27
C GLU A 15 -17.43 14.14 8.84
N ASP A 16 -17.30 15.44 8.66
CA ASP A 16 -17.20 16.10 7.35
C ASP A 16 -15.99 15.58 6.56
N TRP A 17 -14.89 15.25 7.23
CA TRP A 17 -13.70 14.69 6.63
C TRP A 17 -13.97 13.28 6.08
N PHE A 18 -14.67 12.43 6.82
CA PHE A 18 -15.07 11.10 6.38
C PHE A 18 -16.10 11.16 5.25
N GLU A 19 -17.08 12.07 5.35
CA GLU A 19 -18.08 12.24 4.28
C GLU A 19 -17.44 12.75 2.98
N PHE A 20 -16.52 13.72 3.07
CA PHE A 20 -15.79 14.19 1.90
C PHE A 20 -15.05 13.06 1.18
N ARG A 21 -14.42 12.16 1.92
CA ARG A 21 -13.67 11.05 1.36
C ARG A 21 -14.51 10.06 0.54
N LYS A 22 -15.82 10.05 0.73
CA LYS A 22 -16.76 9.26 -0.11
C LYS A 22 -16.93 9.84 -1.53
N ASN A 23 -16.40 11.03 -1.82
CA ASN A 23 -16.60 11.73 -3.09
C ASN A 23 -15.39 11.61 -4.03
N GLY A 24 -14.45 10.73 -3.77
CA GLY A 24 -13.30 10.48 -4.63
C GLY A 24 -12.35 9.46 -4.02
N ILE A 25 -11.22 9.25 -4.68
CA ILE A 25 -10.16 8.34 -4.27
C ILE A 25 -8.96 9.16 -3.79
N GLY A 26 -8.54 8.95 -2.55
CA GLY A 26 -7.35 9.58 -1.99
C GLY A 26 -6.06 8.91 -2.44
N GLY A 27 -4.95 9.66 -2.48
CA GLY A 27 -3.65 9.12 -2.85
C GLY A 27 -3.25 7.89 -2.04
N SER A 28 -3.50 7.88 -0.74
CA SER A 28 -3.21 6.73 0.15
C SER A 28 -4.10 5.50 -0.08
N GLU A 29 -5.23 5.63 -0.79
CA GLU A 29 -6.14 4.52 -1.11
C GLU A 29 -5.83 3.92 -2.49
N MET A 30 -5.05 4.63 -3.31
CA MET A 30 -4.81 4.24 -4.69
C MET A 30 -4.05 2.91 -4.79
N GLY A 31 -3.11 2.64 -3.90
CA GLY A 31 -2.43 1.34 -3.84
C GLY A 31 -3.41 0.18 -3.67
N THR A 32 -4.44 0.36 -2.85
CA THR A 32 -5.51 -0.62 -2.65
C THR A 32 -6.38 -0.76 -3.91
N VAL A 33 -6.76 0.35 -4.55
CA VAL A 33 -7.56 0.33 -5.79
C VAL A 33 -6.83 -0.38 -6.93
N LEU A 34 -5.50 -0.31 -6.95
CA LEU A 34 -4.65 -1.01 -7.92
C LEU A 34 -4.36 -2.47 -7.53
N GLY A 35 -4.88 -2.97 -6.40
CA GLY A 35 -4.65 -4.34 -5.92
C GLY A 35 -3.22 -4.59 -5.40
N LEU A 36 -2.49 -3.54 -5.01
CA LEU A 36 -1.08 -3.60 -4.58
C LEU A 36 -0.90 -3.37 -3.07
N ASP A 37 -1.99 -3.30 -2.32
CA ASP A 37 -1.98 -3.16 -0.86
C ASP A 37 -2.23 -4.53 -0.21
N LYS A 38 -1.32 -4.96 0.66
CA LYS A 38 -1.45 -6.23 1.40
C LYS A 38 -2.38 -6.14 2.62
N TYR A 39 -2.69 -4.93 3.07
CA TYR A 39 -3.40 -4.68 4.34
C TYR A 39 -4.84 -4.24 4.15
N ASN A 40 -5.25 -3.97 2.90
CA ASN A 40 -6.59 -3.53 2.57
C ASN A 40 -7.04 -4.13 1.23
N THR A 41 -8.34 -4.19 0.99
CA THR A 41 -8.94 -4.74 -0.24
C THR A 41 -9.73 -3.69 -0.99
N VAL A 42 -9.75 -3.77 -2.32
CA VAL A 42 -10.51 -2.86 -3.18
C VAL A 42 -12.01 -2.93 -2.88
N THR A 43 -12.51 -4.10 -2.46
CA THR A 43 -13.90 -4.31 -2.04
C THR A 43 -14.25 -3.46 -0.82
N ARG A 44 -13.34 -3.37 0.16
CA ARG A 44 -13.56 -2.49 1.33
C ARG A 44 -13.61 -1.02 0.90
N VAL A 45 -12.66 -0.58 0.07
CA VAL A 45 -12.66 0.80 -0.46
C VAL A 45 -13.96 1.09 -1.21
N PHE A 46 -14.44 0.16 -2.03
CA PHE A 46 -15.73 0.28 -2.73
C PHE A 46 -16.87 0.52 -1.73
N HIS A 47 -17.01 -0.31 -0.70
CA HIS A 47 -18.06 -0.17 0.30
C HIS A 47 -17.96 1.11 1.13
N GLU A 48 -16.75 1.57 1.44
CA GLU A 48 -16.51 2.87 2.08
C GLU A 48 -16.97 4.04 1.18
N LYS A 49 -16.73 3.96 -0.13
CA LYS A 49 -17.12 5.02 -1.08
C LYS A 49 -18.62 5.08 -1.33
N ILE A 50 -19.30 3.95 -1.42
CA ILE A 50 -20.77 3.94 -1.58
C ILE A 50 -21.52 4.21 -0.27
N GLY A 51 -20.83 4.11 0.88
CA GLY A 51 -21.39 4.43 2.19
C GLY A 51 -22.11 3.28 2.90
N THR A 52 -21.92 2.02 2.45
CA THR A 52 -22.46 0.84 3.13
C THR A 52 -21.69 0.47 4.38
N ILE A 53 -20.47 0.96 4.52
CA ILE A 53 -19.66 0.88 5.74
C ILE A 53 -19.04 2.25 6.04
N GLU A 54 -18.75 2.48 7.32
CA GLU A 54 -18.09 3.69 7.74
C GLU A 54 -16.56 3.58 7.59
N GLN A 55 -15.94 4.63 7.07
CA GLN A 55 -14.49 4.75 7.00
C GLN A 55 -13.94 5.26 8.32
N ARG A 56 -14.04 4.49 9.39
CA ARG A 56 -13.45 4.83 10.68
C ARG A 56 -12.18 4.04 10.90
N ARG A 57 -11.09 4.71 11.21
CA ARG A 57 -9.85 4.10 11.69
C ARG A 57 -9.58 4.61 13.08
N GLU A 58 -9.45 3.70 14.03
CA GLU A 58 -9.00 4.05 15.37
C GLU A 58 -7.58 4.61 15.27
N ASP A 59 -7.38 5.76 15.91
CA ASP A 59 -6.06 6.37 15.99
C ASP A 59 -5.18 5.54 16.93
N ASN A 60 -3.91 5.40 16.58
CA ASN A 60 -2.94 4.68 17.39
C ASN A 60 -1.66 5.50 17.57
N ALA A 61 -0.80 5.07 18.47
CA ALA A 61 0.42 5.78 18.79
C ALA A 61 1.31 6.05 17.56
N LYS A 62 1.39 5.11 16.60
CA LYS A 62 2.18 5.30 15.36
C LYS A 62 1.59 6.43 14.50
N MET A 63 0.29 6.46 14.34
CA MET A 63 -0.40 7.51 13.58
C MET A 63 -0.28 8.87 14.27
N PHE A 64 -0.41 8.91 15.60
CA PHE A 64 -0.21 10.11 16.38
C PHE A 64 1.22 10.66 16.23
N PHE A 65 2.24 9.83 16.43
CA PHE A 65 3.63 10.26 16.29
C PHE A 65 3.99 10.64 14.86
N GLY A 66 3.42 9.97 13.84
CA GLY A 66 3.57 10.36 12.44
C GLY A 66 3.17 11.81 12.22
N ARG A 67 1.95 12.19 12.64
CA ARG A 67 1.45 13.57 12.54
C ARG A 67 2.22 14.55 13.43
N TYR A 68 2.60 14.14 14.64
CA TYR A 68 3.33 14.98 15.57
C TYR A 68 4.73 15.36 15.04
N MET A 69 5.41 14.42 14.40
CA MET A 69 6.76 14.61 13.88
C MET A 69 6.78 15.28 12.48
N GLU A 70 5.65 15.35 11.78
CA GLU A 70 5.54 15.86 10.41
C GLU A 70 6.17 17.26 10.26
N ASP A 71 5.82 18.21 11.16
CA ASP A 71 6.35 19.58 11.12
C ASP A 71 7.87 19.61 11.36
N LYS A 72 8.35 18.76 12.27
CA LYS A 72 9.78 18.68 12.62
C LYS A 72 10.62 18.06 11.51
N ILE A 73 10.12 17.04 10.85
CA ILE A 73 10.82 16.44 9.71
C ILE A 73 10.83 17.39 8.51
N ALA A 74 9.74 18.11 8.28
CA ALA A 74 9.69 19.15 7.25
C ALA A 74 10.65 20.31 7.56
N GLU A 75 10.84 20.68 8.84
CA GLU A 75 11.85 21.63 9.27
C GLU A 75 13.27 21.13 8.95
N LEU A 76 13.61 19.89 9.32
CA LEU A 76 14.93 19.30 8.97
C LEU A 76 15.16 19.28 7.47
N TRP A 77 14.13 18.94 6.68
CA TRP A 77 14.19 18.97 5.23
C TRP A 77 14.54 20.36 4.68
N SER A 78 14.13 21.43 5.33
CA SER A 78 14.44 22.80 4.87
C SER A 78 15.94 23.12 4.90
N TYR A 79 16.71 22.41 5.68
CA TYR A 79 18.18 22.52 5.78
C TYR A 79 18.92 21.53 4.87
N TYR A 80 18.20 20.58 4.23
CA TYR A 80 18.80 19.53 3.41
C TYR A 80 19.28 20.07 2.07
N ASP A 81 20.58 19.92 1.79
CA ASP A 81 21.26 20.42 0.59
C ASP A 81 21.48 19.35 -0.51
N GLY A 82 21.01 18.14 -0.30
CA GLY A 82 21.18 17.02 -1.21
C GLY A 82 22.23 16.00 -0.76
N THR A 83 23.00 16.31 0.28
CA THR A 83 24.04 15.43 0.85
C THR A 83 23.56 14.80 2.15
N THR A 84 24.14 13.66 2.55
CA THR A 84 23.70 12.88 3.71
C THR A 84 23.76 13.66 5.03
N ASP A 85 24.84 14.40 5.27
CA ASP A 85 25.10 15.08 6.55
C ASP A 85 25.12 16.62 6.46
N GLY A 86 25.04 17.19 5.25
CA GLY A 86 25.12 18.64 5.05
C GLY A 86 24.02 19.42 5.77
N TRP A 87 22.83 18.81 5.96
CA TRP A 87 21.75 19.41 6.70
C TRP A 87 22.11 19.71 8.17
N ILE A 88 23.00 18.93 8.80
CA ILE A 88 23.42 19.13 10.21
C ILE A 88 24.16 20.44 10.35
N GLU A 89 25.08 20.73 9.43
CA GLU A 89 25.84 21.99 9.44
C GLU A 89 24.93 23.17 9.12
N ASN A 90 24.06 23.03 8.12
CA ASN A 90 23.10 24.06 7.75
C ASN A 90 22.15 24.36 8.92
N TYR A 91 21.66 23.34 9.63
CA TYR A 91 20.81 23.50 10.82
C TYR A 91 21.54 24.24 11.94
N LYS A 92 22.80 23.86 12.27
CA LYS A 92 23.61 24.52 13.30
C LYS A 92 23.85 26.01 13.01
N ASN A 93 23.92 26.37 11.74
CA ASN A 93 24.15 27.72 11.29
C ASN A 93 22.88 28.49 10.95
N ASP A 94 21.70 27.93 11.24
CA ASP A 94 20.36 28.46 10.89
C ASP A 94 20.27 28.87 9.40
N LYS A 95 20.92 28.08 8.53
CA LYS A 95 20.97 28.34 7.09
C LYS A 95 19.91 27.53 6.36
N VAL A 96 18.71 28.06 6.29
CA VAL A 96 17.62 27.49 5.50
C VAL A 96 17.99 27.47 4.00
N ILE A 97 17.94 26.30 3.38
CA ILE A 97 18.30 26.07 1.97
C ILE A 97 17.08 26.10 1.08
N ARG A 98 15.97 25.51 1.57
CA ARG A 98 14.75 25.29 0.80
C ARG A 98 13.53 25.64 1.62
N ASP A 99 12.41 25.88 0.94
CA ASP A 99 11.17 26.26 1.59
C ASP A 99 10.00 25.42 1.11
N CYS A 100 9.14 25.06 2.04
CA CYS A 100 7.89 24.34 1.76
C CYS A 100 6.74 24.89 2.60
N ARG A 101 5.51 24.65 2.18
CA ARG A 101 4.34 25.05 2.91
C ARG A 101 3.36 23.91 3.12
N LYS A 102 2.63 23.95 4.22
CA LYS A 102 1.51 23.06 4.50
C LYS A 102 0.29 23.47 3.68
N VAL A 103 -0.43 22.48 3.17
CA VAL A 103 -1.74 22.68 2.55
C VAL A 103 -2.80 22.03 3.46
N ASN A 104 -3.55 22.88 4.17
CA ASN A 104 -4.60 22.41 5.06
C ASN A 104 -5.84 22.06 4.23
N GLY A 105 -6.10 20.78 4.03
CA GLY A 105 -7.28 20.29 3.32
C GLY A 105 -6.95 19.35 2.17
N TYR A 106 -7.96 19.07 1.38
CA TYR A 106 -7.84 18.27 0.17
C TYR A 106 -7.69 19.15 -1.06
N VAL A 107 -6.84 18.72 -1.97
CA VAL A 107 -6.60 19.35 -3.27
C VAL A 107 -7.17 18.45 -4.36
N ILE A 108 -7.97 19.03 -5.24
CA ILE A 108 -8.57 18.36 -6.40
C ILE A 108 -8.14 19.10 -7.66
N ASN A 109 -7.70 18.34 -8.67
CA ASN A 109 -7.54 18.88 -10.00
C ASN A 109 -8.85 18.66 -10.78
N PRO A 110 -9.50 19.71 -11.31
CA PRO A 110 -10.75 19.58 -12.07
C PRO A 110 -10.68 18.64 -13.29
N ARG A 111 -9.47 18.36 -13.79
CA ARG A 111 -9.27 17.36 -14.86
C ARG A 111 -9.45 15.91 -14.36
N TYR A 112 -9.27 15.69 -13.06
CA TYR A 112 -9.36 14.39 -12.41
C TYR A 112 -10.26 14.47 -11.17
N PRO A 113 -11.55 14.82 -11.33
CA PRO A 113 -12.44 15.17 -10.22
C PRO A 113 -12.70 14.00 -9.25
N TRP A 114 -12.38 12.77 -9.65
CA TRP A 114 -12.46 11.58 -8.80
C TRP A 114 -11.20 11.34 -7.97
N LEU A 115 -10.14 12.16 -8.12
CA LEU A 115 -8.90 12.08 -7.34
C LEU A 115 -8.76 13.28 -6.41
N PHE A 116 -8.35 13.03 -5.19
CA PHE A 116 -7.95 14.08 -4.27
C PHE A 116 -6.62 13.77 -3.57
N GLY A 117 -5.85 14.80 -3.26
CA GLY A 117 -4.60 14.74 -2.52
C GLY A 117 -4.71 15.45 -1.18
N SER A 118 -4.18 14.84 -0.12
CA SER A 118 -3.87 15.50 1.14
C SER A 118 -2.35 15.51 1.26
N PHE A 119 -1.74 16.62 0.88
CA PHE A 119 -0.28 16.74 0.84
C PHE A 119 0.27 17.11 2.21
N ASP A 120 1.31 16.44 2.65
CA ASP A 120 2.01 16.84 3.87
C ASP A 120 2.61 18.23 3.68
N ARG A 121 3.35 18.42 2.58
CA ARG A 121 3.92 19.71 2.19
C ARG A 121 3.99 19.87 0.68
N ILE A 122 4.07 21.11 0.26
CA ILE A 122 4.40 21.50 -1.12
C ILE A 122 5.68 22.34 -1.09
N GLN A 123 6.67 21.94 -1.87
CA GLN A 123 7.91 22.69 -2.07
C GLN A 123 7.62 23.93 -2.91
N ASN A 124 8.09 25.09 -2.45
CA ASN A 124 7.94 26.34 -3.17
C ASN A 124 8.93 26.41 -4.35
N ILE A 125 8.50 27.02 -5.46
CA ILE A 125 9.36 27.23 -6.64
C ILE A 125 10.55 28.12 -6.29
N LYS A 126 10.31 29.19 -5.51
CA LYS A 126 11.36 30.10 -5.08
C LYS A 126 12.30 29.40 -4.10
N GLY A 127 13.54 29.22 -4.52
CA GLY A 127 14.56 28.48 -3.75
C GLY A 127 14.48 26.96 -3.90
N GLY A 128 13.46 26.43 -4.56
CA GLY A 128 13.30 24.99 -4.75
C GLY A 128 14.23 24.43 -5.83
N MET A 129 14.70 23.21 -5.60
CA MET A 129 15.61 22.47 -6.49
C MET A 129 15.07 21.08 -6.79
N ASN A 130 15.12 20.67 -8.04
CA ASN A 130 15.02 19.27 -8.43
C ASN A 130 16.41 18.64 -8.28
N LEU A 131 16.62 17.94 -7.18
CA LEU A 131 17.93 17.36 -6.85
C LEU A 131 18.33 16.17 -7.75
N LEU A 132 17.41 15.58 -8.49
CA LEU A 132 17.72 14.53 -9.48
C LEU A 132 18.34 15.13 -10.74
N LYS A 133 17.86 16.32 -11.15
CA LYS A 133 18.33 17.02 -12.35
C LYS A 133 19.40 18.09 -12.07
N GLY A 134 19.57 18.47 -10.79
CA GLY A 134 20.43 19.59 -10.41
C GLY A 134 19.92 20.97 -10.89
N GLU A 135 18.59 21.09 -11.12
CA GLU A 135 17.97 22.29 -11.70
C GLU A 135 16.99 22.93 -10.69
N LYS A 136 16.73 24.23 -10.87
CA LYS A 136 15.67 24.92 -10.13
C LYS A 136 14.31 24.34 -10.49
N LEU A 137 13.39 24.27 -9.50
CA LEU A 137 12.02 23.87 -9.76
C LEU A 137 11.35 24.82 -10.75
N LYS A 138 10.70 24.25 -11.76
CA LYS A 138 9.85 24.98 -12.72
C LYS A 138 8.39 25.05 -12.27
N THR A 139 7.95 24.05 -11.51
CA THR A 139 6.65 23.94 -10.88
C THR A 139 6.83 23.64 -9.39
N GLU A 140 5.80 23.84 -8.60
CA GLU A 140 5.79 23.36 -7.22
C GLU A 140 5.94 21.85 -7.21
N ALA A 141 6.59 21.30 -6.19
CA ALA A 141 6.84 19.87 -6.08
C ALA A 141 6.24 19.30 -4.77
N ILE A 142 6.08 17.99 -4.73
CA ILE A 142 5.58 17.29 -3.53
C ILE A 142 6.74 17.11 -2.53
N LEU A 143 6.43 17.28 -1.26
CA LEU A 143 7.21 16.78 -0.15
C LEU A 143 6.29 15.95 0.75
N GLU A 144 6.48 14.66 0.71
CA GLU A 144 5.85 13.70 1.62
C GLU A 144 6.76 13.48 2.82
N VAL A 145 6.18 13.24 4.00
CA VAL A 145 6.91 13.04 5.25
C VAL A 145 6.58 11.68 5.83
N LYS A 146 7.60 10.92 6.23
CA LYS A 146 7.42 9.59 6.82
C LYS A 146 8.27 9.38 8.06
N THR A 147 7.67 8.77 9.08
CA THR A 147 8.38 8.19 10.24
C THR A 147 8.40 6.68 10.09
N LEU A 148 9.56 6.07 10.25
CA LEU A 148 9.73 4.62 10.20
C LEU A 148 10.32 4.12 11.52
N SER A 149 9.76 3.01 12.03
CA SER A 149 10.40 2.22 13.08
C SER A 149 11.36 1.20 12.47
N TYR A 150 12.27 0.63 13.25
CA TYR A 150 13.19 -0.43 12.82
C TYR A 150 12.47 -1.54 12.02
N TRP A 151 11.36 -2.03 12.53
CA TRP A 151 10.57 -3.08 11.85
C TRP A 151 9.95 -2.61 10.53
N SER A 152 9.51 -1.36 10.46
CA SER A 152 8.98 -0.78 9.22
C SER A 152 10.10 -0.53 8.19
N SER A 153 11.29 -0.14 8.65
CA SER A 153 12.44 0.13 7.77
C SER A 153 12.95 -1.13 7.07
N GLN A 154 12.77 -2.32 7.68
CA GLN A 154 13.10 -3.58 7.01
C GLN A 154 12.26 -3.83 5.74
N MET A 155 11.02 -3.37 5.73
CA MET A 155 10.16 -3.44 4.51
C MET A 155 10.60 -2.45 3.42
N TRP A 156 11.48 -1.50 3.75
CA TRP A 156 12.05 -0.52 2.82
C TRP A 156 13.48 -0.89 2.38
N ALA A 157 14.00 -2.05 2.80
CA ALA A 157 15.35 -2.49 2.45
C ALA A 157 15.54 -2.64 0.91
N ASP A 158 14.48 -3.04 0.21
CA ASP A 158 14.44 -3.15 -1.25
C ASP A 158 13.93 -1.86 -1.95
N GLY A 159 13.85 -0.74 -1.24
CA GLY A 159 13.31 0.54 -1.72
C GLY A 159 11.94 0.90 -1.11
N ILE A 160 11.37 2.01 -1.58
CA ILE A 160 10.06 2.47 -1.11
C ILE A 160 8.97 1.44 -1.43
N PRO A 161 8.07 1.12 -0.49
CA PRO A 161 6.89 0.30 -0.79
C PRO A 161 6.08 0.89 -1.93
N ILE A 162 5.63 0.03 -2.85
CA ILE A 162 4.91 0.42 -4.07
C ILE A 162 3.68 1.30 -3.78
N SER A 163 3.00 1.10 -2.64
CA SER A 163 1.85 1.90 -2.22
C SER A 163 2.20 3.38 -2.01
N TYR A 164 3.38 3.69 -1.46
CA TYR A 164 3.85 5.07 -1.30
C TYR A 164 4.30 5.68 -2.63
N LEU A 165 4.94 4.87 -3.48
CA LEU A 165 5.30 5.31 -4.84
C LEU A 165 4.04 5.69 -5.62
N ILE A 166 2.98 4.90 -5.52
CA ILE A 166 1.67 5.20 -6.13
C ILE A 166 1.06 6.47 -5.52
N GLN A 167 1.10 6.61 -4.20
CA GLN A 167 0.57 7.79 -3.50
C GLN A 167 1.21 9.08 -4.03
N ILE A 168 2.54 9.16 -4.12
CA ILE A 168 3.22 10.35 -4.63
C ILE A 168 2.92 10.60 -6.11
N HIS A 169 2.74 9.55 -6.94
CA HIS A 169 2.34 9.73 -8.34
C HIS A 169 0.92 10.26 -8.47
N VAL A 170 -0.04 9.84 -7.62
CA VAL A 170 -1.36 10.50 -7.54
C VAL A 170 -1.22 11.99 -7.24
N TYR A 171 -0.33 12.34 -6.32
CA TYR A 171 -0.08 13.74 -5.98
C TYR A 171 0.58 14.51 -7.13
N MET A 172 1.51 13.87 -7.86
CA MET A 172 2.10 14.44 -9.09
C MET A 172 1.05 14.64 -10.20
N ILE A 173 0.07 13.73 -10.33
CA ILE A 173 -1.07 13.88 -11.26
C ILE A 173 -1.89 15.11 -10.88
N ILE A 174 -2.26 15.25 -9.60
CA ILE A 174 -3.11 16.34 -9.13
C ILE A 174 -2.40 17.69 -9.29
N LEU A 175 -1.14 17.81 -8.90
CA LEU A 175 -0.36 19.06 -9.04
C LEU A 175 0.17 19.32 -10.45
N GLU A 176 0.16 18.31 -11.32
CA GLU A 176 0.84 18.34 -12.63
C GLU A 176 2.31 18.72 -12.50
N THR A 177 3.00 18.08 -11.57
CA THR A 177 4.44 18.25 -11.33
C THR A 177 5.22 17.00 -11.76
N ASP A 178 6.50 17.19 -12.05
CA ASP A 178 7.41 16.12 -12.49
C ASP A 178 8.36 15.62 -11.40
N TYR A 179 8.22 16.16 -10.17
CA TYR A 179 9.16 15.89 -9.10
C TYR A 179 8.48 15.78 -7.73
N ALA A 180 8.97 14.85 -6.93
CA ALA A 180 8.58 14.69 -5.52
C ALA A 180 9.78 14.25 -4.68
N GLU A 181 9.71 14.55 -3.39
CA GLU A 181 10.62 14.04 -2.38
C GLU A 181 9.85 13.40 -1.24
N ILE A 182 10.48 12.42 -0.58
CA ILE A 182 10.01 11.85 0.67
C ILE A 182 11.08 12.09 1.72
N ALA A 183 10.77 12.90 2.71
CA ALA A 183 11.62 13.10 3.89
C ALA A 183 11.28 12.02 4.92
N ILE A 184 12.28 11.26 5.33
CA ILE A 184 12.13 10.06 6.15
C ILE A 184 12.94 10.22 7.42
N LEU A 185 12.30 10.00 8.58
CA LEU A 185 12.98 9.84 9.85
C LEU A 185 12.82 8.40 10.33
N LYS A 186 13.91 7.63 10.29
CA LYS A 186 13.96 6.25 10.76
C LYS A 186 14.42 6.21 12.20
N ASP A 187 13.74 5.43 13.03
CA ASP A 187 14.08 5.18 14.44
C ASP A 187 14.28 6.45 15.30
N GLY A 188 13.76 7.60 14.81
CA GLY A 188 13.84 8.88 15.50
C GLY A 188 15.16 9.62 15.35
N ASN A 189 16.15 9.09 14.66
CA ASN A 189 17.50 9.66 14.57
C ASN A 189 18.22 9.51 13.21
N ASP A 190 17.71 8.71 12.28
CA ASP A 190 18.27 8.56 10.94
C ASP A 190 17.38 9.31 9.94
N PHE A 191 17.85 10.50 9.52
CA PHE A 191 17.15 11.37 8.58
C PHE A 191 17.69 11.19 7.17
N SER A 192 16.79 10.94 6.22
CA SER A 192 17.11 10.80 4.80
C SER A 192 16.03 11.39 3.91
N VAL A 193 16.37 11.68 2.66
CA VAL A 193 15.44 12.21 1.65
C VAL A 193 15.56 11.40 0.37
N GLU A 194 14.48 10.73 0.01
CA GLU A 194 14.33 10.02 -1.24
C GLU A 194 13.73 10.94 -2.31
N LYS A 195 14.16 10.77 -3.56
CA LYS A 195 13.82 11.66 -4.67
C LYS A 195 13.21 10.88 -5.82
N TYR A 196 12.10 11.37 -6.36
CA TYR A 196 11.33 10.67 -7.40
C TYR A 196 11.00 11.59 -8.56
N SER A 197 11.25 11.11 -9.77
CA SER A 197 10.70 11.69 -10.99
C SER A 197 9.34 11.09 -11.30
N ARG A 198 8.48 11.88 -11.94
CA ARG A 198 7.23 11.41 -12.49
C ARG A 198 7.47 10.32 -13.53
N ASN A 199 6.73 9.24 -13.41
CA ASN A 199 6.63 8.20 -14.44
C ASN A 199 5.27 8.34 -15.13
N ASP A 200 5.29 8.78 -16.39
CA ASP A 200 4.06 9.09 -17.13
C ASP A 200 3.25 7.84 -17.45
N ASP A 201 3.88 6.70 -17.74
CA ASP A 201 3.20 5.42 -17.97
C ASP A 201 2.47 4.95 -16.71
N LEU A 202 3.10 5.09 -15.54
CA LEU A 202 2.46 4.79 -14.26
C LEU A 202 1.30 5.76 -13.98
N CYS A 203 1.49 7.05 -14.24
CA CYS A 203 0.44 8.05 -14.09
C CYS A 203 -0.77 7.75 -14.98
N GLU A 204 -0.55 7.38 -16.24
CA GLU A 204 -1.62 7.02 -17.16
C GLU A 204 -2.39 5.77 -16.68
N ARG A 205 -1.69 4.75 -16.22
CA ARG A 205 -2.33 3.56 -15.62
C ARG A 205 -3.15 3.91 -14.39
N ILE A 206 -2.62 4.75 -13.49
CA ILE A 206 -3.35 5.22 -12.30
C ILE A 206 -4.64 5.95 -12.72
N ILE A 207 -4.56 6.87 -13.68
CA ILE A 207 -5.71 7.63 -14.19
C ILE A 207 -6.77 6.68 -14.78
N ASN A 208 -6.36 5.77 -15.65
CA ASN A 208 -7.28 4.88 -16.36
C ASN A 208 -7.99 3.90 -15.40
N ILE A 209 -7.24 3.25 -14.52
CA ILE A 209 -7.80 2.28 -13.56
C ILE A 209 -8.69 2.99 -12.54
N SER A 210 -8.23 4.10 -11.97
CA SER A 210 -9.01 4.85 -10.98
C SER A 210 -10.29 5.44 -11.55
N LYS A 211 -10.24 5.94 -12.79
CA LYS A 211 -11.42 6.42 -13.53
C LYS A 211 -12.41 5.29 -13.75
N GLY A 212 -11.93 4.15 -14.27
CA GLY A 212 -12.78 2.97 -14.48
C GLY A 212 -13.42 2.46 -13.19
N PHE A 213 -12.67 2.38 -12.11
CA PHE A 213 -13.20 2.01 -10.79
C PHE A 213 -14.27 3.01 -10.31
N TRP A 214 -13.99 4.30 -10.43
CA TRP A 214 -14.90 5.36 -9.99
C TRP A 214 -16.19 5.41 -10.83
N GLU A 215 -16.06 5.56 -12.15
CA GLU A 215 -17.20 5.79 -13.04
C GLU A 215 -18.04 4.52 -13.29
N ASN A 216 -17.41 3.35 -13.40
CA ASN A 216 -18.10 2.13 -13.81
C ASN A 216 -18.52 1.25 -12.63
N ARG A 217 -17.99 1.49 -11.42
CA ARG A 217 -18.33 0.70 -10.22
C ARG A 217 -18.89 1.57 -9.10
N VAL A 218 -18.13 2.59 -8.64
CA VAL A 218 -18.52 3.35 -7.45
C VAL A 218 -19.76 4.23 -7.71
N LEU A 219 -19.77 5.03 -8.77
CA LEU A 219 -20.88 5.95 -9.03
C LEU A 219 -22.22 5.22 -9.23
N PRO A 220 -22.33 4.19 -10.10
CA PRO A 220 -23.60 3.48 -10.29
C PRO A 220 -24.04 2.70 -9.04
N ALA A 221 -23.10 2.16 -8.26
CA ALA A 221 -23.42 1.49 -7.00
C ALA A 221 -23.88 2.48 -5.92
N LYS A 222 -23.30 3.67 -5.85
CA LYS A 222 -23.71 4.74 -4.94
C LYS A 222 -25.14 5.22 -5.24
N GLU A 223 -25.48 5.34 -6.51
CA GLU A 223 -26.85 5.66 -6.93
C GLU A 223 -27.82 4.52 -6.57
N ALA A 224 -27.43 3.26 -6.81
CA ALA A 224 -28.23 2.10 -6.44
C ALA A 224 -28.44 2.03 -4.92
N TYR A 225 -27.40 2.32 -4.12
CA TYR A 225 -27.50 2.34 -2.66
C TYR A 225 -28.45 3.43 -2.15
N ALA A 226 -28.40 4.63 -2.71
CA ALA A 226 -29.34 5.70 -2.36
C ALA A 226 -30.80 5.29 -2.65
N LYS A 227 -31.06 4.65 -3.81
CA LYS A 227 -32.38 4.15 -4.18
C LYS A 227 -32.83 3.00 -3.29
N LYS A 228 -31.91 2.11 -2.90
CA LYS A 228 -32.19 1.03 -1.92
C LYS A 228 -32.68 1.62 -0.59
N LEU A 229 -31.95 2.59 -0.03
CA LEU A 229 -32.32 3.24 1.23
C LEU A 229 -33.69 3.93 1.14
N GLN A 230 -34.03 4.49 -0.02
CA GLN A 230 -35.34 5.10 -0.25
C GLN A 230 -36.44 4.02 -0.28
N ALA A 231 -36.24 2.92 -1.01
CA ALA A 231 -37.17 1.80 -1.09
C ALA A 231 -37.41 1.16 0.30
N GLU A 232 -36.34 1.01 1.10
CA GLU A 232 -36.45 0.51 2.49
C GLU A 232 -37.31 1.44 3.36
N LYS A 233 -37.13 2.78 3.26
CA LYS A 233 -37.95 3.75 3.98
C LYS A 233 -39.42 3.71 3.58
N GLU A 234 -39.70 3.40 2.33
CA GLU A 234 -41.06 3.25 1.77
C GLU A 234 -41.67 1.88 2.05
N GLY A 235 -40.92 0.94 2.66
CA GLY A 235 -41.36 -0.43 2.91
C GLY A 235 -41.42 -1.32 1.68
N ASN A 236 -40.82 -0.89 0.56
CA ASN A 236 -40.80 -1.64 -0.69
C ASN A 236 -39.59 -2.58 -0.73
N LEU A 237 -39.73 -3.75 -0.05
CA LEU A 237 -38.63 -4.71 0.09
C LEU A 237 -38.21 -5.32 -1.26
N ALA A 238 -39.13 -5.56 -2.19
CA ALA A 238 -38.79 -6.10 -3.50
C ALA A 238 -37.92 -5.15 -4.33
N GLU A 239 -38.19 -3.86 -4.25
CA GLU A 239 -37.38 -2.86 -4.92
C GLU A 239 -36.02 -2.67 -4.23
N ALA A 240 -35.98 -2.71 -2.89
CA ALA A 240 -34.74 -2.68 -2.12
C ALA A 240 -33.83 -3.87 -2.50
N GLU A 241 -34.38 -5.09 -2.62
CA GLU A 241 -33.63 -6.28 -3.05
C GLU A 241 -33.07 -6.15 -4.49
N LYS A 242 -33.86 -5.59 -5.40
CA LYS A 242 -33.40 -5.29 -6.78
C LYS A 242 -32.16 -4.36 -6.76
N TYR A 243 -32.18 -3.30 -5.95
CA TYR A 243 -31.04 -2.39 -5.85
C TYR A 243 -29.84 -3.02 -5.13
N GLU A 244 -30.06 -3.91 -4.15
CA GLU A 244 -29.01 -4.73 -3.56
C GLU A 244 -28.31 -5.58 -4.61
N GLY A 245 -29.05 -6.26 -5.49
CA GLY A 245 -28.49 -7.01 -6.61
C GLY A 245 -27.68 -6.16 -7.58
N LEU A 246 -28.06 -4.88 -7.78
CA LEU A 246 -27.26 -3.94 -8.59
C LEU A 246 -25.97 -3.55 -7.88
N ILE A 247 -25.99 -3.33 -6.57
CA ILE A 247 -24.76 -3.03 -5.79
C ILE A 247 -23.78 -4.20 -5.92
N GLN A 248 -24.26 -5.44 -5.73
CA GLN A 248 -23.44 -6.66 -5.88
C GLN A 248 -22.84 -6.78 -7.29
N LYS A 249 -23.59 -6.44 -8.33
CA LYS A 249 -23.09 -6.44 -9.72
C LYS A 249 -21.92 -5.47 -9.95
N TYR A 250 -21.91 -4.34 -9.26
CA TYR A 250 -20.84 -3.35 -9.36
C TYR A 250 -19.68 -3.58 -8.37
N GLU A 251 -19.85 -4.46 -7.40
CA GLU A 251 -18.80 -4.82 -6.45
C GLU A 251 -17.57 -5.38 -7.19
N PRO A 252 -16.34 -5.00 -6.79
CA PRO A 252 -15.13 -5.58 -7.34
C PRO A 252 -15.09 -7.10 -7.12
N GLU A 253 -14.50 -7.81 -8.08
CA GLU A 253 -14.22 -9.24 -7.91
C GLU A 253 -13.33 -9.50 -6.69
N PRO A 254 -13.49 -10.67 -6.04
CA PRO A 254 -12.63 -11.07 -4.93
C PRO A 254 -11.16 -11.00 -5.31
N ASP A 255 -10.35 -10.30 -4.51
CA ASP A 255 -8.91 -10.31 -4.66
C ASP A 255 -8.26 -11.48 -3.88
N GLN A 256 -6.97 -11.70 -4.08
CA GLN A 256 -6.22 -12.80 -3.45
C GLN A 256 -5.63 -12.44 -2.08
N SER A 257 -6.01 -11.30 -1.51
CA SER A 257 -5.45 -10.83 -0.26
C SER A 257 -6.12 -11.45 0.97
N GLU A 258 -5.33 -11.65 2.04
CA GLU A 258 -5.90 -11.99 3.35
C GLU A 258 -6.82 -10.87 3.88
N ALA A 259 -6.57 -9.63 3.45
CA ALA A 259 -7.41 -8.49 3.79
C ALA A 259 -8.84 -8.64 3.28
N TYR A 260 -9.03 -9.21 2.07
CA TYR A 260 -10.36 -9.52 1.54
C TYR A 260 -11.09 -10.53 2.44
N THR A 261 -10.45 -11.66 2.75
CA THR A 261 -11.04 -12.71 3.62
C THR A 261 -11.40 -12.15 4.98
N LYS A 262 -10.53 -11.34 5.57
CA LYS A 262 -10.80 -10.68 6.86
C LYS A 262 -11.99 -9.72 6.76
N PHE A 263 -12.01 -8.87 5.74
CA PHE A 263 -13.10 -7.92 5.51
C PHE A 263 -14.45 -8.62 5.34
N MET A 264 -14.51 -9.67 4.52
CA MET A 264 -15.74 -10.45 4.30
C MET A 264 -16.20 -11.14 5.58
N SER A 265 -15.27 -11.66 6.38
CA SER A 265 -15.59 -12.28 7.68
C SER A 265 -16.15 -11.25 8.68
N GLU A 266 -15.63 -10.04 8.71
CA GLU A 266 -16.13 -8.95 9.58
C GLU A 266 -17.50 -8.45 9.13
N LYS A 267 -17.73 -8.33 7.81
CA LYS A 267 -18.97 -7.79 7.24
C LYS A 267 -20.14 -8.77 7.34
N PHE A 268 -19.88 -10.08 7.22
CA PHE A 268 -20.90 -11.13 7.09
C PHE A 268 -20.92 -12.09 8.28
N LEU A 269 -20.67 -11.62 9.48
CA LEU A 269 -20.77 -12.39 10.75
C LEU A 269 -22.21 -12.86 11.10
N LYS A 270 -23.13 -12.93 10.14
CA LYS A 270 -24.51 -13.33 10.36
C LYS A 270 -24.70 -14.84 10.28
N GLU A 271 -25.89 -15.30 10.70
CA GLU A 271 -26.31 -16.71 10.76
C GLU A 271 -25.87 -17.52 9.53
N ARG A 272 -25.21 -18.64 9.79
CA ARG A 272 -24.71 -19.53 8.76
C ARG A 272 -25.88 -20.26 8.11
N GLN A 273 -26.14 -19.94 6.85
CA GLN A 273 -27.11 -20.69 6.03
C GLN A 273 -26.36 -21.63 5.07
N MET A 274 -26.90 -22.81 4.85
CA MET A 274 -26.45 -23.71 3.80
C MET A 274 -27.01 -23.22 2.48
N VAL A 275 -26.12 -23.04 1.49
CA VAL A 275 -26.51 -22.69 0.12
C VAL A 275 -26.19 -23.85 -0.81
N GLU A 276 -26.99 -24.02 -1.85
CA GLU A 276 -26.73 -25.02 -2.89
C GLU A 276 -25.49 -24.64 -3.71
N GLY A 277 -24.59 -25.61 -3.85
CA GLY A 277 -23.33 -25.39 -4.58
C GLY A 277 -23.54 -25.42 -6.09
N THR A 278 -22.89 -24.46 -6.80
CA THR A 278 -22.83 -24.48 -8.26
C THR A 278 -21.67 -25.33 -8.76
N MET A 279 -21.75 -25.83 -10.01
CA MET A 279 -20.63 -26.57 -10.63
C MET A 279 -19.35 -25.72 -10.70
N ALA A 280 -19.46 -24.41 -10.90
CA ALA A 280 -18.32 -23.51 -10.88
C ALA A 280 -17.62 -23.48 -9.51
N LEU A 281 -18.38 -23.41 -8.41
CA LEU A 281 -17.83 -23.50 -7.05
C LEU A 281 -17.23 -24.88 -6.76
N PHE A 282 -17.82 -25.95 -7.30
CA PHE A 282 -17.27 -27.29 -7.16
C PHE A 282 -15.92 -27.43 -7.88
N ASP A 283 -15.77 -26.85 -9.07
CA ASP A 283 -14.50 -26.88 -9.81
C ASP A 283 -13.41 -26.04 -9.11
N LEU A 284 -13.78 -24.91 -8.51
CA LEU A 284 -12.85 -24.14 -7.66
C LEU A 284 -12.42 -24.94 -6.42
N ALA A 285 -13.35 -25.66 -5.77
CA ALA A 285 -13.03 -26.52 -4.62
C ALA A 285 -12.10 -27.69 -5.00
N LYS A 286 -12.27 -28.29 -6.20
CA LYS A 286 -11.32 -29.27 -6.73
C LYS A 286 -9.94 -28.65 -6.97
N ARG A 287 -9.92 -27.46 -7.58
CA ARG A 287 -8.65 -26.73 -7.83
C ARG A 287 -7.90 -26.42 -6.54
N ASP A 288 -8.61 -25.98 -5.49
CA ASP A 288 -8.01 -25.74 -4.17
C ASP A 288 -7.37 -27.01 -3.59
N LYS A 289 -8.04 -28.17 -3.70
CA LYS A 289 -7.45 -29.46 -3.27
C LYS A 289 -6.18 -29.82 -4.02
N VAL A 290 -6.13 -29.58 -5.34
CA VAL A 290 -4.92 -29.82 -6.15
C VAL A 290 -3.78 -28.91 -5.67
N LEU A 291 -4.05 -27.62 -5.48
CA LEU A 291 -3.05 -26.65 -5.01
C LEU A 291 -2.53 -27.00 -3.60
N ASN A 292 -3.40 -27.47 -2.71
CA ASN A 292 -2.99 -27.94 -1.38
C ASN A 292 -2.11 -29.20 -1.48
N GLY A 293 -2.37 -30.11 -2.42
CA GLY A 293 -1.52 -31.27 -2.69
C GLY A 293 -0.14 -30.85 -3.17
N ILE A 294 -0.05 -29.93 -4.14
CA ILE A 294 1.22 -29.39 -4.64
C ILE A 294 2.01 -28.71 -3.51
N LYS A 295 1.33 -27.92 -2.68
CA LYS A 295 1.96 -27.30 -1.49
C LYS A 295 2.56 -28.34 -0.56
N GLY A 296 1.86 -29.47 -0.31
CA GLY A 296 2.38 -30.58 0.49
C GLY A 296 3.68 -31.13 -0.05
N ILE A 297 3.75 -31.41 -1.36
CA ILE A 297 4.96 -31.90 -2.04
C ILE A 297 6.13 -30.91 -1.89
N ILE A 298 5.87 -29.61 -2.12
CA ILE A 298 6.87 -28.55 -1.95
C ILE A 298 7.39 -28.51 -0.50
N ASP A 299 6.50 -28.59 0.48
CA ASP A 299 6.87 -28.53 1.90
C ASP A 299 7.69 -29.78 2.31
N ASP A 300 7.39 -30.96 1.76
CA ASP A 300 8.16 -32.20 1.98
C ASP A 300 9.57 -32.09 1.38
N GLU A 301 9.71 -31.58 0.16
CA GLU A 301 11.03 -31.38 -0.47
C GLU A 301 11.87 -30.35 0.30
N ARG A 302 11.28 -29.21 0.66
CA ARG A 302 11.94 -28.19 1.51
C ARG A 302 12.40 -28.78 2.85
N THR A 303 11.61 -29.69 3.42
CA THR A 303 11.98 -30.42 4.65
C THR A 303 13.15 -31.35 4.41
N GLY A 304 13.17 -32.05 3.28
CA GLY A 304 14.30 -32.90 2.86
C GLY A 304 15.61 -32.11 2.74
N ILE A 305 15.59 -30.99 2.02
CA ILE A 305 16.72 -30.06 1.88
C ILE A 305 17.22 -29.59 3.24
N LYS A 306 16.32 -29.11 4.10
CA LYS A 306 16.64 -28.69 5.45
C LYS A 306 17.33 -29.79 6.27
N ASN A 307 16.85 -31.04 6.16
CA ASN A 307 17.41 -32.16 6.90
C ASN A 307 18.83 -32.49 6.44
N VAL A 308 19.15 -32.31 5.13
CA VAL A 308 20.51 -32.44 4.64
C VAL A 308 21.46 -31.46 5.33
N PHE A 309 21.07 -30.16 5.36
CA PHE A 309 21.88 -29.13 6.06
C PHE A 309 22.04 -29.43 7.55
N ILE A 310 20.98 -29.84 8.23
CA ILE A 310 21.03 -30.16 9.67
C ILE A 310 21.99 -31.34 9.91
N LYS A 311 21.97 -32.38 9.05
CA LYS A 311 22.87 -33.49 9.15
C LYS A 311 24.33 -33.08 8.98
N GLU A 312 24.64 -32.30 7.93
CA GLU A 312 26.00 -31.83 7.66
C GLU A 312 26.53 -30.94 8.79
N LEU A 313 25.74 -30.00 9.26
CA LEU A 313 26.07 -29.12 10.39
C LEU A 313 26.30 -29.90 11.68
N THR A 314 25.44 -30.89 11.97
CA THR A 314 25.60 -31.76 13.14
C THR A 314 26.88 -32.60 13.06
N MET A 315 27.19 -33.20 11.92
CA MET A 315 28.42 -34.00 11.72
C MET A 315 29.66 -33.11 11.81
N ALA A 316 29.62 -31.88 11.36
CA ALA A 316 30.70 -30.91 11.46
C ALA A 316 30.84 -30.26 12.84
N GLY A 317 29.90 -30.47 13.77
CA GLY A 317 29.83 -29.76 15.05
C GLY A 317 29.65 -28.26 14.89
N ALA A 318 29.03 -27.84 13.79
CA ALA A 318 28.82 -26.43 13.41
C ALA A 318 27.35 -26.01 13.53
N GLU A 319 27.13 -24.73 13.65
CA GLU A 319 25.78 -24.14 13.68
C GLU A 319 25.43 -23.37 12.40
N GLN A 320 26.45 -23.10 11.56
CA GLN A 320 26.29 -22.27 10.36
C GLN A 320 27.17 -22.76 9.21
N VAL A 321 26.66 -22.71 8.00
CA VAL A 321 27.43 -22.79 6.75
C VAL A 321 27.50 -21.38 6.17
N ASP A 322 28.70 -20.91 5.86
CA ASP A 322 28.96 -19.61 5.23
C ASP A 322 29.38 -19.80 3.77
N PHE A 323 28.65 -19.21 2.86
CA PHE A 323 28.94 -19.21 1.42
C PHE A 323 29.56 -17.88 0.97
N GLY A 324 30.16 -17.14 1.90
CA GLY A 324 30.79 -15.85 1.65
C GLY A 324 29.77 -14.79 1.16
N MET A 325 30.03 -14.20 0.00
CA MET A 325 29.14 -13.18 -0.55
C MET A 325 27.74 -13.69 -0.93
N LEU A 326 27.57 -15.00 -1.10
CA LEU A 326 26.28 -15.60 -1.49
C LEU A 326 25.31 -15.74 -0.31
N GLY A 327 25.77 -15.69 0.93
CA GLY A 327 24.92 -15.75 2.12
C GLY A 327 25.26 -16.91 3.06
N THR A 328 24.34 -17.22 3.96
CA THR A 328 24.54 -18.23 5.01
C THR A 328 23.31 -19.12 5.17
N CYS A 329 23.53 -20.36 5.65
CA CYS A 329 22.49 -21.20 6.24
C CYS A 329 22.85 -21.52 7.68
N ASP A 330 21.93 -21.35 8.63
CA ASP A 330 22.18 -21.60 10.05
C ASP A 330 21.10 -22.49 10.70
N TRP A 331 21.50 -23.22 11.75
CA TRP A 331 20.62 -24.02 12.60
C TRP A 331 20.83 -23.66 14.05
N THR A 332 20.17 -22.61 14.48
CA THR A 332 20.41 -21.95 15.77
C THR A 332 19.29 -22.17 16.76
N GLU A 333 19.63 -22.08 18.07
CA GLU A 333 18.64 -22.15 19.14
C GLU A 333 17.68 -20.96 19.12
N ARG A 334 16.40 -21.23 19.33
CA ARG A 334 15.42 -20.19 19.62
C ARG A 334 15.59 -19.71 21.05
N LYS A 335 15.77 -18.40 21.25
CA LYS A 335 15.75 -17.79 22.58
C LYS A 335 14.46 -18.18 23.33
N GLY A 336 14.62 -18.90 24.45
CA GLY A 336 13.49 -19.28 25.34
C GLY A 336 12.70 -20.51 24.93
N ALA A 337 13.17 -21.32 23.97
CA ALA A 337 12.55 -22.58 23.60
C ALA A 337 13.61 -23.69 23.47
N ASN A 338 13.29 -24.90 23.92
CA ASN A 338 14.12 -26.09 23.72
C ASN A 338 14.06 -26.61 22.28
N SER A 339 14.22 -25.71 21.30
CA SER A 339 14.14 -26.06 19.89
C SER A 339 15.10 -25.21 19.07
N ARG A 340 15.62 -25.80 17.97
CA ARG A 340 16.46 -25.11 16.99
C ARG A 340 15.64 -24.76 15.75
N THR A 341 16.00 -23.68 15.08
CA THR A 341 15.38 -23.24 13.84
C THR A 341 16.42 -23.20 12.72
N PHE A 342 16.08 -23.76 11.57
CA PHE A 342 16.86 -23.64 10.36
C PHE A 342 16.48 -22.35 9.64
N ASN A 343 17.48 -21.53 9.30
CA ASN A 343 17.33 -20.29 8.54
C ASN A 343 18.19 -20.35 7.28
N ASN A 344 17.58 -20.10 6.14
CA ASN A 344 18.26 -19.95 4.86
C ASN A 344 18.31 -18.44 4.51
N ARG A 345 19.53 -17.90 4.42
CA ARG A 345 19.80 -16.47 4.16
C ARG A 345 20.63 -16.29 2.89
N ILE A 346 20.41 -17.13 1.90
CA ILE A 346 21.01 -16.97 0.57
C ILE A 346 20.47 -15.68 -0.07
N LYS A 347 21.36 -14.86 -0.62
CA LYS A 347 21.04 -13.56 -1.20
C LYS A 347 20.55 -13.63 -2.63
N GLU A 348 20.85 -14.71 -3.32
CA GLU A 348 20.40 -14.94 -4.68
C GLU A 348 18.89 -15.18 -4.70
N LYS A 349 18.16 -14.34 -5.44
CA LYS A 349 16.72 -14.51 -5.67
C LYS A 349 16.55 -15.26 -7.00
N PRO A 350 15.79 -16.35 -7.05
CA PRO A 350 15.51 -17.03 -8.31
C PRO A 350 14.73 -16.10 -9.26
N SER A 351 15.06 -16.15 -10.55
CA SER A 351 14.29 -15.46 -11.58
C SER A 351 12.90 -16.10 -11.76
N GLU A 352 11.97 -15.36 -12.38
CA GLU A 352 10.63 -15.89 -12.69
C GLU A 352 10.70 -17.13 -13.59
N ASP A 353 11.64 -17.16 -14.52
CA ASP A 353 11.84 -18.32 -15.40
C ASP A 353 12.26 -19.57 -14.61
N VAL A 354 13.21 -19.42 -13.66
CA VAL A 354 13.63 -20.53 -12.79
C VAL A 354 12.48 -21.02 -11.92
N LEU A 355 11.67 -20.11 -11.37
CA LEU A 355 10.50 -20.47 -10.58
C LEU A 355 9.45 -21.20 -11.44
N MET A 356 9.26 -20.78 -12.68
CA MET A 356 8.33 -21.42 -13.61
C MET A 356 8.82 -22.81 -14.03
N ASP A 357 10.10 -22.97 -14.33
CA ASP A 357 10.70 -24.26 -14.70
C ASP A 357 10.59 -25.27 -13.55
N GLU A 358 10.88 -24.88 -12.32
CA GLU A 358 10.72 -25.76 -11.15
C GLU A 358 9.24 -26.08 -10.88
N PHE A 359 8.33 -25.13 -11.03
CA PHE A 359 6.89 -25.38 -10.93
C PHE A 359 6.41 -26.40 -11.97
N LEU A 360 6.90 -26.34 -13.20
CA LEU A 360 6.56 -27.29 -14.26
C LEU A 360 7.13 -28.70 -13.97
N LYS A 361 8.34 -28.82 -13.41
CA LYS A 361 8.93 -30.11 -12.98
C LYS A 361 8.08 -30.76 -11.90
N ILE A 362 7.74 -30.03 -10.84
CA ILE A 362 6.89 -30.54 -9.75
C ILE A 362 5.55 -31.04 -10.28
N ASN A 363 4.96 -30.36 -11.29
CA ASN A 363 3.72 -30.81 -11.92
C ASN A 363 3.89 -32.07 -12.80
N GLN A 364 5.08 -32.32 -13.36
CA GLN A 364 5.34 -33.56 -14.16
C GLN A 364 5.45 -34.78 -13.26
N ASP A 365 5.98 -34.66 -12.07
CA ASP A 365 6.14 -35.77 -11.11
C ASP A 365 4.80 -36.10 -10.36
N CYS A 366 3.76 -35.33 -10.55
CA CYS A 366 2.44 -35.52 -9.95
C CYS A 366 1.44 -36.31 -10.83
N TYR A 367 1.86 -36.78 -12.03
CA TYR A 367 1.07 -37.61 -12.93
C TYR A 367 1.85 -38.91 -13.22
#